data_87a6a4f13f6970dc0dbe37228997c2e4
#
_entry.id   87a6a4f13f6970dc0dbe37228997c2e4
#
_cell.length_a   1.000
_cell.length_b   1.000
_cell.length_c   1.000
_cell.angle_alpha   90.00
_cell.angle_beta   90.00
_cell.angle_gamma   90.00
#
_symmetry.space_group_name_H-M   'P 1'
#
loop_
_entity.id
_entity.type
_entity.pdbx_description
1 polymer ?
#
loop_
_entity_poly.entity_id
_entity_poly.type
_entity_poly.pdbx_seq_one_letter_code
_entity_poly.pdbx_strand_id
1 'polypeptide(L)'
;MNTAGRWLHSERNSPVALISRPRRRRNAIVCFSLLLSLLSLIPVCSAQQTHPTVFQVESAYLYNLGKFVKWPPDRVASSDSLQICVLGQDPFGATLDSTVAGEKIDGRDVTVRRLSTMEAASPCDILFISASDVAHLGNILAIAQRSGALTVSDIPHFAERGGTIGFVLQQGRIRFEVNRAAAAQAHLTLSSELLKVASRVINKSPRNGEP
;
A
#
# COMPACT_ATOMS: atom_id res chain seq x y z
N MET A 1 110.04 -10.77 24.04
CA MET A 1 110.17 -10.76 25.49
C MET A 1 108.79 -11.05 26.04
N ASN A 2 108.65 -12.27 26.54
CA ASN A 2 108.11 -12.73 27.80
C ASN A 2 106.67 -12.27 28.13
N THR A 3 105.80 -13.05 28.67
CA THR A 3 105.68 -14.40 29.24
C THR A 3 104.20 -14.67 29.49
N ALA A 4 103.67 -15.75 29.16
CA ALA A 4 103.24 -16.88 29.95
C ALA A 4 102.19 -16.65 31.06
N GLY A 5 101.24 -17.48 31.13
CA GLY A 5 100.40 -17.78 32.28
C GLY A 5 98.92 -18.14 31.88
N ARG A 6 98.63 -19.30 31.48
CA ARG A 6 98.17 -20.57 32.03
C ARG A 6 97.40 -20.43 33.35
N TRP A 7 96.19 -20.99 33.35
CA TRP A 7 95.49 -21.99 34.20
C TRP A 7 93.98 -21.89 34.06
N LEU A 8 93.33 -22.86 33.48
CA LEU A 8 92.63 -24.07 33.99
C LEU A 8 91.34 -23.81 34.82
N HIS A 9 90.34 -24.54 34.35
CA HIS A 9 89.21 -25.18 35.05
C HIS A 9 88.11 -24.30 35.66
N SER A 10 86.92 -24.47 35.18
CA SER A 10 85.91 -25.25 35.91
C SER A 10 84.67 -25.44 35.12
N GLU A 11 84.35 -26.68 34.80
CA GLU A 11 82.98 -27.04 34.40
C GLU A 11 82.02 -26.75 35.49
N ARG A 12 80.84 -26.16 35.10
CA ARG A 12 79.67 -26.34 35.91
C ARG A 12 78.44 -26.46 34.99
N ASN A 13 78.01 -27.68 34.88
CA ASN A 13 76.66 -28.03 34.45
C ASN A 13 75.57 -27.07 35.02
N SER A 14 74.79 -26.51 34.20
CA SER A 14 73.53 -25.91 34.62
C SER A 14 72.38 -26.50 33.80
N PRO A 15 71.28 -26.90 34.41
CA PRO A 15 70.23 -27.69 33.80
C PRO A 15 69.42 -26.82 32.85
N VAL A 16 69.04 -27.40 31.73
CA VAL A 16 68.09 -26.86 30.76
C VAL A 16 66.75 -26.62 31.46
N ALA A 17 66.42 -25.36 31.69
CA ALA A 17 65.08 -25.00 32.12
C ALA A 17 64.07 -25.25 31.00
N LEU A 18 63.23 -26.27 31.16
CA LEU A 18 62.04 -26.49 30.39
C LEU A 18 61.08 -25.31 30.62
N ILE A 19 61.04 -24.40 29.65
CA ILE A 19 60.04 -23.33 29.61
C ILE A 19 58.70 -23.96 29.30
N SER A 20 57.91 -24.20 30.34
CA SER A 20 56.49 -24.59 30.22
C SER A 20 55.72 -23.47 29.52
N ARG A 21 55.35 -23.69 28.26
CA ARG A 21 54.45 -22.78 27.50
C ARG A 21 53.10 -22.68 28.21
N PRO A 22 52.58 -21.48 28.46
CA PRO A 22 51.36 -21.29 29.22
C PRO A 22 50.16 -21.86 28.48
N ARG A 23 49.50 -22.80 29.12
CA ARG A 23 48.21 -23.41 28.73
C ARG A 23 47.09 -22.38 28.45
N ARG A 24 47.34 -21.12 28.75
CA ARG A 24 46.36 -20.00 28.65
C ARG A 24 45.97 -19.61 27.24
N ARG A 25 46.83 -19.85 26.21
CA ARG A 25 46.50 -19.49 24.80
C ARG A 25 45.52 -20.44 24.14
N ARG A 26 45.48 -21.72 24.53
CA ARG A 26 44.57 -22.71 23.95
C ARG A 26 43.11 -22.44 24.35
N ASN A 27 42.86 -22.00 25.57
CA ASN A 27 41.50 -21.68 26.04
C ASN A 27 40.96 -20.41 25.41
N ALA A 28 41.80 -19.41 25.10
CA ALA A 28 41.39 -18.21 24.42
C ALA A 28 40.93 -18.44 22.96
N ILE A 29 41.61 -19.38 22.25
CA ILE A 29 41.25 -19.73 20.88
C ILE A 29 39.96 -20.55 20.84
N VAL A 30 39.73 -21.44 21.78
CA VAL A 30 38.51 -22.24 21.89
C VAL A 30 37.29 -21.36 22.25
N CYS A 31 37.47 -20.42 23.18
CA CYS A 31 36.41 -19.45 23.51
C CYS A 31 36.04 -18.51 22.34
N PHE A 32 37.04 -18.08 21.55
CA PHE A 32 36.81 -17.21 20.40
C PHE A 32 36.09 -17.95 19.25
N SER A 33 36.44 -19.22 19.00
CA SER A 33 35.74 -20.03 17.99
C SER A 33 34.30 -20.39 18.40
N LEU A 34 34.03 -20.59 19.71
CA LEU A 34 32.67 -20.80 20.23
C LEU A 34 31.82 -19.53 20.14
N LEU A 35 32.41 -18.35 20.38
CA LEU A 35 31.70 -17.07 20.22
C LEU A 35 31.35 -16.80 18.75
N LEU A 36 32.24 -17.12 17.82
CA LEU A 36 32.05 -16.95 16.39
C LEU A 36 30.97 -17.89 15.82
N SER A 37 30.89 -19.11 16.37
CA SER A 37 29.84 -20.08 15.96
C SER A 37 28.44 -19.72 16.51
N LEU A 38 28.36 -18.99 17.63
CA LEU A 38 27.08 -18.53 18.19
C LEU A 38 26.51 -17.35 17.40
N LEU A 39 27.37 -16.56 16.74
CA LEU A 39 26.95 -15.42 15.91
C LEU A 39 26.33 -15.83 14.58
N SER A 40 26.56 -17.06 14.11
CA SER A 40 25.98 -17.60 12.86
C SER A 40 24.56 -18.15 13.01
N LEU A 41 24.00 -18.16 14.22
CA LEU A 41 22.62 -18.59 14.50
C LEU A 41 21.59 -17.44 14.57
N ILE A 42 21.98 -16.23 14.16
CA ILE A 42 21.01 -15.14 14.02
C ILE A 42 20.17 -15.47 12.77
N PRO A 43 18.87 -15.85 12.91
CA PRO A 43 18.03 -16.01 11.75
C PRO A 43 17.97 -14.65 11.05
N VAL A 44 18.49 -14.56 9.84
CA VAL A 44 18.23 -13.40 8.97
C VAL A 44 16.73 -13.43 8.71
N CYS A 45 15.98 -12.69 9.51
CA CYS A 45 14.57 -12.44 9.25
C CYS A 45 14.52 -11.64 7.95
N SER A 46 14.45 -12.35 6.82
CA SER A 46 14.17 -11.75 5.52
C SER A 46 12.79 -11.16 5.63
N ALA A 47 12.70 -9.86 5.86
CA ALA A 47 11.46 -9.11 5.71
C ALA A 47 11.04 -9.29 4.24
N GLN A 48 10.12 -10.22 4.00
CA GLN A 48 9.47 -10.36 2.71
C GLN A 48 8.70 -9.06 2.48
N GLN A 49 9.20 -8.23 1.58
CA GLN A 49 8.46 -7.09 1.06
C GLN A 49 7.28 -7.66 0.26
N THR A 50 6.15 -7.85 0.94
CA THR A 50 4.89 -8.16 0.27
C THR A 50 4.48 -6.93 -0.51
N HIS A 51 4.63 -6.96 -1.82
CA HIS A 51 4.05 -5.94 -2.67
C HIS A 51 2.52 -5.97 -2.48
N PRO A 52 1.89 -4.81 -2.23
CA PRO A 52 0.45 -4.78 -2.06
C PRO A 52 -0.24 -5.28 -3.33
N THR A 53 -1.30 -6.04 -3.17
CA THR A 53 -2.13 -6.48 -4.30
C THR A 53 -2.82 -5.29 -4.95
N VAL A 54 -3.27 -5.44 -6.20
CA VAL A 54 -4.06 -4.43 -6.92
C VAL A 54 -5.24 -3.97 -6.07
N PHE A 55 -6.01 -4.89 -5.50
CA PHE A 55 -7.19 -4.58 -4.70
C PHE A 55 -6.90 -3.91 -3.36
N GLN A 56 -5.71 -4.16 -2.76
CA GLN A 56 -5.26 -3.40 -1.58
C GLN A 56 -5.00 -1.94 -1.93
N VAL A 57 -4.36 -1.69 -3.08
CA VAL A 57 -4.10 -0.32 -3.55
C VAL A 57 -5.40 0.40 -3.90
N GLU A 58 -6.31 -0.26 -4.62
CA GLU A 58 -7.61 0.31 -5.00
C GLU A 58 -8.50 0.59 -3.79
N SER A 59 -8.51 -0.30 -2.77
CA SER A 59 -9.21 -0.05 -1.50
C SER A 59 -8.70 1.21 -0.81
N ALA A 60 -7.37 1.40 -0.76
CA ALA A 60 -6.77 2.60 -0.22
C ALA A 60 -7.14 3.86 -1.04
N TYR A 61 -7.20 3.74 -2.37
CA TYR A 61 -7.68 4.84 -3.22
C TYR A 61 -9.14 5.16 -2.94
N LEU A 62 -10.05 4.18 -2.86
CA LEU A 62 -11.47 4.41 -2.58
C LEU A 62 -11.67 5.23 -1.30
N TYR A 63 -10.99 4.86 -0.21
CA TYR A 63 -11.01 5.62 1.02
C TYR A 63 -10.46 7.04 0.84
N ASN A 64 -9.26 7.17 0.24
CA ASN A 64 -8.61 8.46 0.11
C ASN A 64 -9.35 9.42 -0.86
N LEU A 65 -10.00 8.91 -1.90
CA LEU A 65 -10.82 9.73 -2.80
C LEU A 65 -11.86 10.53 -2.03
N GLY A 66 -12.46 9.97 -0.98
CA GLY A 66 -13.41 10.66 -0.13
C GLY A 66 -12.86 11.95 0.52
N LYS A 67 -11.57 12.05 0.76
CA LYS A 67 -10.92 13.23 1.34
C LYS A 67 -10.73 14.39 0.33
N PHE A 68 -10.79 14.09 -0.96
CA PHE A 68 -10.52 15.04 -2.04
C PHE A 68 -11.76 15.44 -2.85
N VAL A 69 -12.92 14.95 -2.42
CA VAL A 69 -14.20 15.24 -3.05
C VAL A 69 -15.10 15.97 -2.05
N LYS A 70 -15.79 17.00 -2.51
CA LYS A 70 -16.81 17.70 -1.72
C LYS A 70 -18.17 17.44 -2.33
N TRP A 71 -19.07 16.93 -1.51
CA TRP A 71 -20.49 16.76 -1.81
C TRP A 71 -21.28 18.03 -1.47
N PRO A 72 -22.45 18.24 -2.06
CA PRO A 72 -23.35 19.33 -1.68
C PRO A 72 -23.68 19.29 -0.17
N PRO A 73 -23.82 20.47 0.49
CA PRO A 73 -24.05 20.53 1.94
C PRO A 73 -25.29 19.79 2.43
N ASP A 74 -26.37 19.82 1.66
CA ASP A 74 -27.63 19.13 1.95
C ASP A 74 -27.45 17.61 1.98
N ARG A 75 -26.61 17.07 1.11
CA ARG A 75 -26.27 15.65 1.12
C ARG A 75 -25.43 15.29 2.34
N VAL A 76 -24.46 16.11 2.70
CA VAL A 76 -23.61 15.88 3.89
C VAL A 76 -24.45 15.92 5.16
N ALA A 77 -25.39 16.86 5.26
CA ALA A 77 -26.27 17.00 6.43
C ALA A 77 -27.28 15.85 6.59
N SER A 78 -27.55 15.08 5.56
CA SER A 78 -28.52 13.98 5.57
C SER A 78 -27.97 12.64 6.04
N SER A 79 -26.65 12.52 6.33
CA SER A 79 -26.03 11.26 6.70
C SER A 79 -24.89 11.44 7.69
N ASP A 80 -24.92 10.67 8.79
CA ASP A 80 -23.86 10.63 9.81
C ASP A 80 -22.63 9.82 9.37
N SER A 81 -22.72 9.13 8.24
CA SER A 81 -21.62 8.31 7.69
C SER A 81 -21.36 8.60 6.23
N LEU A 82 -20.12 8.46 5.80
CA LEU A 82 -19.72 8.42 4.39
C LEU A 82 -19.79 6.98 3.91
N GLN A 83 -20.65 6.71 2.94
CA GLN A 83 -20.88 5.36 2.43
C GLN A 83 -20.10 5.06 1.17
N ILE A 84 -19.24 4.04 1.24
CA ILE A 84 -18.60 3.42 0.07
C ILE A 84 -19.42 2.20 -0.31
N CYS A 85 -20.03 2.22 -1.49
CA CYS A 85 -20.79 1.09 -2.02
C CYS A 85 -19.97 0.34 -3.07
N VAL A 86 -20.07 -0.99 -3.06
CA VAL A 86 -19.53 -1.87 -4.11
C VAL A 86 -20.70 -2.53 -4.82
N LEU A 87 -20.88 -2.24 -6.09
CA LEU A 87 -21.96 -2.80 -6.91
C LEU A 87 -21.42 -3.95 -7.75
N GLY A 88 -22.15 -5.07 -7.73
CA GLY A 88 -21.80 -6.30 -8.42
C GLY A 88 -20.86 -7.20 -7.62
N GLN A 89 -20.04 -7.98 -8.32
CA GLN A 89 -19.09 -8.88 -7.68
C GLN A 89 -17.99 -8.08 -6.96
N ASP A 90 -17.92 -8.21 -5.63
CA ASP A 90 -16.92 -7.49 -4.82
C ASP A 90 -15.50 -8.08 -5.02
N PRO A 91 -14.54 -7.30 -5.57
CA PRO A 91 -13.17 -7.75 -5.74
C PRO A 91 -12.31 -7.53 -4.47
N PHE A 92 -12.80 -6.76 -3.50
CA PHE A 92 -12.04 -6.30 -2.34
C PHE A 92 -12.19 -7.23 -1.13
N GLY A 93 -13.38 -7.82 -0.95
CA GLY A 93 -13.69 -8.62 0.23
C GLY A 93 -13.39 -7.86 1.54
N ALA A 94 -12.83 -8.56 2.52
CA ALA A 94 -12.47 -8.00 3.82
C ALA A 94 -11.37 -6.92 3.76
N THR A 95 -10.65 -6.77 2.65
CA THR A 95 -9.59 -5.77 2.50
C THR A 95 -10.14 -4.36 2.58
N LEU A 96 -11.27 -4.09 1.90
CA LEU A 96 -11.90 -2.77 1.94
C LEU A 96 -12.46 -2.47 3.34
N ASP A 97 -13.10 -3.44 3.99
CA ASP A 97 -13.60 -3.29 5.36
C ASP A 97 -12.47 -2.95 6.34
N SER A 98 -11.35 -3.65 6.23
CA SER A 98 -10.17 -3.40 7.08
C SER A 98 -9.55 -2.03 6.80
N THR A 99 -9.59 -1.56 5.54
CA THR A 99 -9.04 -0.26 5.14
C THR A 99 -9.82 0.90 5.76
N VAL A 100 -11.14 0.74 5.95
CA VAL A 100 -11.99 1.83 6.46
C VAL A 100 -12.37 1.67 7.93
N ALA A 101 -11.98 0.58 8.58
CA ALA A 101 -12.35 0.30 9.97
C ALA A 101 -11.88 1.40 10.93
N GLY A 102 -12.84 2.09 11.56
CA GLY A 102 -12.55 3.20 12.49
C GLY A 102 -12.12 4.50 11.83
N GLU A 103 -12.10 4.56 10.50
CA GLU A 103 -11.70 5.76 9.76
C GLU A 103 -12.84 6.78 9.65
N LYS A 104 -12.48 8.06 9.60
CA LYS A 104 -13.42 9.18 9.46
C LYS A 104 -12.98 10.11 8.32
N ILE A 105 -13.97 10.68 7.65
CA ILE A 105 -13.79 11.74 6.65
C ILE A 105 -14.74 12.89 7.01
N ASP A 106 -14.21 14.07 7.22
CA ASP A 106 -14.95 15.27 7.65
C ASP A 106 -15.84 15.00 8.89
N GLY A 107 -15.32 14.18 9.85
CA GLY A 107 -16.02 13.82 11.08
C GLY A 107 -17.04 12.69 10.94
N ARG A 108 -17.40 12.26 9.73
CA ARG A 108 -18.32 11.16 9.44
C ARG A 108 -17.59 9.83 9.43
N ASP A 109 -18.18 8.81 10.06
CA ASP A 109 -17.66 7.44 10.00
C ASP A 109 -17.72 6.90 8.56
N VAL A 110 -16.67 6.21 8.12
CA VAL A 110 -16.67 5.58 6.79
C VAL A 110 -17.22 4.16 6.90
N THR A 111 -18.21 3.82 6.07
CA THR A 111 -18.86 2.51 6.06
C THR A 111 -18.86 1.90 4.66
N VAL A 112 -18.90 0.57 4.58
CA VAL A 112 -18.94 -0.18 3.32
C VAL A 112 -20.27 -0.90 3.16
N ARG A 113 -20.87 -0.81 1.97
CA ARG A 113 -22.07 -1.57 1.57
C ARG A 113 -21.82 -2.32 0.28
N ARG A 114 -22.33 -3.55 0.19
CA ARG A 114 -22.34 -4.35 -1.03
C ARG A 114 -23.74 -4.35 -1.61
N LEU A 115 -23.84 -4.08 -2.89
CA LEU A 115 -25.10 -3.96 -3.62
C LEU A 115 -25.14 -5.01 -4.73
N SER A 116 -26.21 -5.79 -4.79
CA SER A 116 -26.46 -6.69 -5.92
C SER A 116 -27.11 -5.98 -7.09
N THR A 117 -27.83 -4.88 -6.83
CA THR A 117 -28.52 -4.05 -7.84
C THR A 117 -28.41 -2.59 -7.46
N MET A 118 -28.45 -1.72 -8.47
CA MET A 118 -28.49 -0.27 -8.26
C MET A 118 -29.92 0.20 -8.04
N GLU A 119 -30.28 0.42 -6.80
CA GLU A 119 -31.56 1.05 -6.44
C GLU A 119 -31.40 2.55 -6.36
N ALA A 120 -32.33 3.28 -6.97
CA ALA A 120 -32.30 4.74 -7.03
C ALA A 120 -32.28 5.44 -5.63
N ALA A 121 -32.80 4.75 -4.62
CA ALA A 121 -32.86 5.26 -3.24
C ALA A 121 -31.61 4.91 -2.40
N SER A 122 -30.60 4.24 -2.96
CA SER A 122 -29.42 3.86 -2.20
C SER A 122 -28.49 5.06 -1.98
N PRO A 123 -28.27 5.50 -0.74
CA PRO A 123 -27.37 6.61 -0.46
C PRO A 123 -25.92 6.14 -0.49
N CYS A 124 -25.27 6.26 -1.65
CA CYS A 124 -23.85 5.97 -1.80
C CYS A 124 -23.10 7.28 -2.04
N ASP A 125 -22.11 7.61 -1.21
CA ASP A 125 -21.23 8.75 -1.47
C ASP A 125 -20.19 8.39 -2.53
N ILE A 126 -19.58 7.20 -2.40
CA ILE A 126 -18.68 6.62 -3.38
C ILE A 126 -19.29 5.31 -3.87
N LEU A 127 -19.41 5.14 -5.17
CA LEU A 127 -19.93 3.92 -5.80
C LEU A 127 -18.83 3.29 -6.66
N PHE A 128 -18.28 2.18 -6.18
CA PHE A 128 -17.44 1.32 -7.03
C PHE A 128 -18.34 0.41 -7.86
N ILE A 129 -18.13 0.39 -9.17
CA ILE A 129 -18.88 -0.43 -10.12
C ILE A 129 -17.95 -1.54 -10.61
N SER A 130 -18.28 -2.78 -10.26
CA SER A 130 -17.49 -3.95 -10.67
C SER A 130 -17.64 -4.21 -12.18
N ALA A 131 -16.61 -4.82 -12.76
CA ALA A 131 -16.62 -5.27 -14.16
C ALA A 131 -17.74 -6.27 -14.46
N SER A 132 -18.30 -6.96 -13.44
CA SER A 132 -19.47 -7.84 -13.59
C SER A 132 -20.71 -7.11 -14.12
N ASP A 133 -20.80 -5.79 -13.88
CA ASP A 133 -21.96 -4.97 -14.24
C ASP A 133 -21.74 -4.08 -15.47
N VAL A 134 -20.69 -4.36 -16.23
CA VAL A 134 -20.32 -3.59 -17.43
C VAL A 134 -21.44 -3.53 -18.48
N ALA A 135 -22.28 -4.56 -18.59
CA ALA A 135 -23.41 -4.60 -19.51
C ALA A 135 -24.49 -3.55 -19.18
N HIS A 136 -24.61 -3.16 -17.91
CA HIS A 136 -25.60 -2.21 -17.41
C HIS A 136 -25.00 -0.83 -17.11
N LEU A 137 -23.73 -0.59 -17.46
CA LEU A 137 -22.96 0.58 -17.05
C LEU A 137 -23.66 1.89 -17.35
N GLY A 138 -24.24 2.08 -18.53
CA GLY A 138 -24.91 3.33 -18.90
C GLY A 138 -26.08 3.68 -17.97
N ASN A 139 -26.93 2.69 -17.65
CA ASN A 139 -28.05 2.88 -16.73
C ASN A 139 -27.55 3.17 -15.28
N ILE A 140 -26.56 2.42 -14.82
CA ILE A 140 -25.95 2.61 -13.49
C ILE A 140 -25.38 4.03 -13.36
N LEU A 141 -24.62 4.50 -14.36
CA LEU A 141 -24.06 5.85 -14.36
C LEU A 141 -25.14 6.93 -14.34
N ALA A 142 -26.23 6.76 -15.09
CA ALA A 142 -27.35 7.69 -15.10
C ALA A 142 -28.04 7.79 -13.72
N ILE A 143 -28.20 6.66 -13.02
CA ILE A 143 -28.76 6.66 -11.66
C ILE A 143 -27.76 7.28 -10.67
N ALA A 144 -26.50 6.87 -10.70
CA ALA A 144 -25.44 7.37 -9.82
C ALA A 144 -25.24 8.90 -9.94
N GLN A 145 -25.33 9.42 -11.17
CA GLN A 145 -25.27 10.86 -11.44
C GLN A 145 -26.40 11.62 -10.74
N ARG A 146 -27.65 11.15 -10.89
CA ARG A 146 -28.80 11.78 -10.22
C ARG A 146 -28.74 11.71 -8.70
N SER A 147 -28.15 10.63 -8.16
CA SER A 147 -27.95 10.47 -6.72
C SER A 147 -26.73 11.23 -6.18
N GLY A 148 -25.93 11.88 -7.02
CA GLY A 148 -24.73 12.61 -6.61
C GLY A 148 -23.62 11.70 -6.08
N ALA A 149 -23.51 10.44 -6.54
CA ALA A 149 -22.45 9.53 -6.14
C ALA A 149 -21.17 9.77 -6.95
N LEU A 150 -20.01 9.69 -6.28
CA LEU A 150 -18.73 9.59 -6.93
C LEU A 150 -18.58 8.19 -7.53
N THR A 151 -18.63 8.03 -8.84
CA THR A 151 -18.47 6.74 -9.48
C THR A 151 -17.00 6.41 -9.70
N VAL A 152 -16.61 5.17 -9.34
CA VAL A 152 -15.25 4.64 -9.46
C VAL A 152 -15.31 3.24 -10.06
N SER A 153 -14.37 2.88 -10.93
CA SER A 153 -14.28 1.52 -11.48
C SER A 153 -12.90 1.24 -12.06
N ASP A 154 -12.56 -0.03 -12.19
CA ASP A 154 -11.43 -0.57 -12.97
C ASP A 154 -11.83 -1.02 -14.39
N ILE A 155 -13.10 -0.83 -14.77
CA ILE A 155 -13.59 -1.10 -16.14
C ILE A 155 -12.75 -0.29 -17.14
N PRO A 156 -12.24 -0.92 -18.23
CA PRO A 156 -11.48 -0.19 -19.24
C PRO A 156 -12.24 1.01 -19.82
N HIS A 157 -11.50 2.14 -19.93
CA HIS A 157 -12.07 3.40 -20.44
C HIS A 157 -13.22 3.98 -19.62
N PHE A 158 -13.34 3.61 -18.35
CA PHE A 158 -14.47 4.00 -17.50
C PHE A 158 -14.72 5.51 -17.48
N ALA A 159 -13.68 6.32 -17.34
CA ALA A 159 -13.81 7.78 -17.35
C ALA A 159 -14.29 8.31 -18.72
N GLU A 160 -13.88 7.70 -19.83
CA GLU A 160 -14.35 8.06 -21.19
C GLU A 160 -15.79 7.66 -21.45
N ARG A 161 -16.24 6.60 -20.77
CA ARG A 161 -17.61 6.06 -20.85
C ARG A 161 -18.59 6.81 -19.93
N GLY A 162 -18.15 7.88 -19.26
CA GLY A 162 -19.00 8.74 -18.43
C GLY A 162 -18.89 8.49 -16.91
N GLY A 163 -18.04 7.58 -16.46
CA GLY A 163 -17.69 7.47 -15.04
C GLY A 163 -16.80 8.60 -14.56
N THR A 164 -16.74 8.84 -13.26
CA THR A 164 -15.95 9.95 -12.70
C THR A 164 -14.49 9.60 -12.54
N ILE A 165 -14.15 8.46 -11.93
CA ILE A 165 -12.78 8.01 -11.67
C ILE A 165 -12.59 6.61 -12.25
N GLY A 166 -11.67 6.47 -13.21
CA GLY A 166 -11.29 5.16 -13.77
C GLY A 166 -9.91 4.74 -13.27
N PHE A 167 -9.80 3.59 -12.60
CA PHE A 167 -8.51 3.00 -12.29
C PHE A 167 -7.88 2.42 -13.56
N VAL A 168 -6.57 2.62 -13.69
CA VAL A 168 -5.79 2.14 -14.83
C VAL A 168 -4.46 1.57 -14.35
N LEU A 169 -4.03 0.47 -14.92
CA LEU A 169 -2.71 -0.09 -14.66
C LEU A 169 -1.69 0.52 -15.64
N GLN A 170 -0.76 1.30 -15.13
CA GLN A 170 0.30 1.93 -15.92
C GLN A 170 1.66 1.55 -15.33
N GLN A 171 2.53 0.96 -16.12
CA GLN A 171 3.88 0.55 -15.71
C GLN A 171 3.89 -0.29 -14.41
N GLY A 172 2.94 -1.21 -14.27
CA GLY A 172 2.79 -2.07 -13.08
C GLY A 172 2.26 -1.37 -11.83
N ARG A 173 1.75 -0.14 -11.96
CA ARG A 173 1.18 0.64 -10.83
C ARG A 173 -0.25 1.05 -11.13
N ILE A 174 -1.10 1.00 -10.12
CA ILE A 174 -2.44 1.57 -10.20
C ILE A 174 -2.32 3.09 -10.22
N ARG A 175 -2.93 3.66 -11.26
CA ARG A 175 -3.15 5.09 -11.46
C ARG A 175 -4.65 5.31 -11.63
N PHE A 176 -5.07 6.56 -11.79
CA PHE A 176 -6.47 6.85 -12.09
C PHE A 176 -6.60 8.01 -13.08
N GLU A 177 -7.67 7.94 -13.84
CA GLU A 177 -8.13 8.98 -14.72
C GLU A 177 -9.34 9.66 -14.11
N VAL A 178 -9.55 10.94 -14.39
CA VAL A 178 -10.62 11.75 -13.84
C VAL A 178 -11.45 12.36 -14.97
N ASN A 179 -12.78 12.19 -14.93
CA ASN A 179 -13.69 12.90 -15.79
C ASN A 179 -14.39 14.01 -15.01
N ARG A 180 -13.94 15.26 -15.24
CA ARG A 180 -14.50 16.44 -14.57
C ARG A 180 -15.94 16.75 -14.97
N ALA A 181 -16.33 16.46 -16.21
CA ALA A 181 -17.70 16.67 -16.66
C ALA A 181 -18.67 15.74 -15.91
N ALA A 182 -18.28 14.45 -15.72
CA ALA A 182 -19.08 13.50 -14.95
C ALA A 182 -19.20 13.93 -13.47
N ALA A 183 -18.11 14.41 -12.86
CA ALA A 183 -18.15 14.96 -11.50
C ALA A 183 -19.11 16.16 -11.38
N ALA A 184 -19.02 17.11 -12.31
CA ALA A 184 -19.89 18.29 -12.33
C ALA A 184 -21.38 17.92 -12.50
N GLN A 185 -21.69 16.92 -13.33
CA GLN A 185 -23.04 16.42 -13.51
C GLN A 185 -23.61 15.75 -12.25
N ALA A 186 -22.74 15.15 -11.43
CA ALA A 186 -23.10 14.61 -10.11
C ALA A 186 -23.03 15.67 -8.99
N HIS A 187 -22.87 16.95 -9.32
CA HIS A 187 -22.71 18.07 -8.37
C HIS A 187 -21.53 17.92 -7.39
N LEU A 188 -20.48 17.23 -7.83
CA LEU A 188 -19.29 17.00 -7.03
C LEU A 188 -18.21 18.04 -7.33
N THR A 189 -17.52 18.51 -6.29
CA THR A 189 -16.34 19.37 -6.44
C THR A 189 -15.09 18.56 -6.13
N LEU A 190 -14.22 18.41 -7.12
CA LEU A 190 -12.94 17.70 -6.98
C LEU A 190 -11.84 18.68 -6.59
N SER A 191 -10.99 18.30 -5.64
CA SER A 191 -9.88 19.15 -5.22
C SER A 191 -8.82 19.28 -6.32
N SER A 192 -8.08 20.40 -6.30
CA SER A 192 -6.98 20.62 -7.23
C SER A 192 -5.84 19.60 -7.03
N GLU A 193 -5.64 19.11 -5.81
CA GLU A 193 -4.66 18.10 -5.46
C GLU A 193 -4.97 16.77 -6.15
N LEU A 194 -6.25 16.33 -6.12
CA LEU A 194 -6.68 15.14 -6.83
C LEU A 194 -6.41 15.25 -8.33
N LEU A 195 -6.75 16.38 -8.93
CA LEU A 195 -6.56 16.61 -10.36
C LEU A 195 -5.08 16.62 -10.77
N LYS A 196 -4.18 17.11 -9.91
CA LYS A 196 -2.72 17.15 -10.18
C LYS A 196 -2.09 15.75 -10.20
N VAL A 197 -2.59 14.80 -9.40
CA VAL A 197 -2.03 13.44 -9.31
C VAL A 197 -2.71 12.45 -10.23
N ALA A 198 -3.81 12.83 -10.89
CA ALA A 198 -4.45 12.03 -11.93
C ALA A 198 -3.52 11.80 -13.11
N SER A 199 -3.50 10.57 -13.65
CA SER A 199 -2.74 10.26 -14.86
C SER A 199 -3.29 10.96 -16.11
N ARG A 200 -4.60 11.21 -16.11
CA ARG A 200 -5.30 11.94 -17.18
C ARG A 200 -6.54 12.62 -16.61
N VAL A 201 -6.82 13.84 -17.08
CA VAL A 201 -8.05 14.58 -16.77
C VAL A 201 -8.85 14.77 -18.05
N ILE A 202 -10.12 14.36 -18.02
CA ILE A 202 -11.04 14.36 -19.17
C ILE A 202 -12.16 15.34 -18.87
N ASN A 203 -12.57 16.12 -19.90
CA ASN A 203 -13.71 17.01 -19.85
C ASN A 203 -14.77 16.59 -20.89
N LYS A 204 -15.18 15.32 -20.85
CA LYS A 204 -16.12 14.78 -21.84
C LYS A 204 -17.41 14.37 -21.16
N SER A 205 -18.52 14.98 -21.56
CA SER A 205 -19.85 14.43 -21.27
C SER A 205 -20.04 13.11 -22.01
N PRO A 206 -20.69 12.10 -21.41
CA PRO A 206 -21.10 10.91 -22.16
C PRO A 206 -21.93 11.38 -23.37
N ARG A 207 -21.58 10.92 -24.56
CA ARG A 207 -22.43 11.14 -25.73
C ARG A 207 -23.67 10.28 -25.54
N ASN A 208 -24.83 10.91 -25.41
CA ASN A 208 -26.09 10.21 -25.52
C ASN A 208 -26.17 9.63 -26.93
N GLY A 209 -26.03 8.32 -27.07
CA GLY A 209 -26.38 7.62 -28.29
C GLY A 209 -25.24 7.20 -29.22
N GLU A 210 -24.20 6.52 -28.70
CA GLU A 210 -23.46 5.57 -29.54
C GLU A 210 -23.63 4.17 -28.94
N PRO A 211 -24.09 3.18 -29.75
CA PRO A 211 -24.35 1.82 -29.32
C PRO A 211 -23.07 1.08 -28.91
#